data_3e74e831b97f10454eecd381847abad1
#
_entry.id   3e74e831b97f10454eecd381847abad1
#
_cell.length_a   1.000
_cell.length_b   1.000
_cell.length_c   1.000
_cell.angle_alpha   90.00
_cell.angle_beta   90.00
_cell.angle_gamma   90.00
#
_symmetry.space_group_name_H-M   'P 1'
#
loop_
_entity.id
_entity.type
_entity.pdbx_description
1 polymer ?
#
loop_
_entity_poly.entity_id
_entity_poly.type
_entity_poly.pdbx_seq_one_letter_code
_entity_poly.pdbx_strand_id
1 'polypeptide(L)'
;MQSHSSSLIAIKATQALSELLDREYASVEEFERDLERNAGALRRANPSHASLHNAVRAVERSVLDVTDSIDEAKAFTREMIDRVVEDIETGKRRAAANAAETFEDGETFLTHDFSTTALAAVEAAALDGAYLTAYVMEARPRYIGRGTARMLAAIDRVEPHLMVDSALGHYLSKCDRVVIGMDCIVDDTLYNRIGTLPLAATANELGVPVVVVGSGAKVIEEGFAFENQHRS
;
A
#
# COMPACT_ATOMS: atom_id res chain seq x y z
N MET A 1 -5.05 -15.99 9.49
CA MET A 1 -3.77 -15.36 9.10
C MET A 1 -4.06 -13.89 8.90
N GLN A 2 -3.59 -13.00 9.76
CA GLN A 2 -3.78 -11.55 9.60
C GLN A 2 -2.93 -11.10 8.41
N SER A 3 -3.58 -10.64 7.34
CA SER A 3 -2.87 -9.95 6.26
C SER A 3 -2.48 -8.57 6.78
N HIS A 4 -1.24 -8.39 7.18
CA HIS A 4 -0.73 -7.06 7.51
C HIS A 4 -0.72 -6.20 6.24
N SER A 5 -1.13 -4.93 6.35
CA SER A 5 -1.06 -4.01 5.21
C SER A 5 0.40 -3.82 4.78
N SER A 6 0.64 -3.62 3.48
CA SER A 6 1.99 -3.39 2.96
C SER A 6 2.70 -2.21 3.63
N SER A 7 1.95 -1.18 4.01
CA SER A 7 2.47 -0.03 4.77
C SER A 7 2.99 -0.43 6.15
N LEU A 8 2.25 -1.27 6.88
CA LEU A 8 2.68 -1.73 8.21
C LEU A 8 3.95 -2.60 8.13
N ILE A 9 4.06 -3.44 7.09
CA ILE A 9 5.26 -4.24 6.85
C ILE A 9 6.45 -3.33 6.55
N ALA A 10 6.28 -2.30 5.72
CA ALA A 10 7.32 -1.33 5.42
C ALA A 10 7.79 -0.58 6.67
N ILE A 11 6.87 -0.08 7.50
CA ILE A 11 7.17 0.61 8.75
C ILE A 11 7.99 -0.29 9.68
N LYS A 12 7.50 -1.51 9.96
CA LYS A 12 8.19 -2.45 10.85
C LYS A 12 9.58 -2.84 10.34
N ALA A 13 9.72 -3.05 9.04
CA ALA A 13 11.01 -3.39 8.43
C ALA A 13 12.00 -2.21 8.52
N THR A 14 11.52 -0.98 8.29
CA THR A 14 12.34 0.23 8.42
C THR A 14 12.78 0.43 9.87
N GLN A 15 11.85 0.29 10.82
CA GLN A 15 12.14 0.39 12.25
C GLN A 15 13.11 -0.69 12.75
N ALA A 16 13.09 -1.89 12.17
CA ALA A 16 14.03 -2.95 12.55
C ALA A 16 15.50 -2.58 12.25
N LEU A 17 15.74 -1.68 11.30
CA LEU A 17 17.10 -1.17 11.03
C LEU A 17 17.66 -0.34 12.20
N SER A 18 16.83 0.18 13.08
CA SER A 18 17.30 0.92 14.28
C SER A 18 18.07 0.05 15.26
N GLU A 19 17.89 -1.29 15.23
CA GLU A 19 18.70 -2.22 16.04
C GLU A 19 20.19 -2.16 15.72
N LEU A 20 20.55 -1.70 14.52
CA LEU A 20 21.96 -1.52 14.11
C LEU A 20 22.60 -0.31 14.81
N LEU A 21 21.82 0.66 15.23
CA LEU A 21 22.30 1.89 15.86
C LEU A 21 22.86 1.63 17.27
N ASP A 22 22.45 0.54 17.91
CA ASP A 22 22.90 0.15 19.25
C ASP A 22 24.17 -0.72 19.23
N ARG A 23 24.66 -1.10 18.04
CA ARG A 23 25.88 -1.91 17.89
C ARG A 23 27.12 -1.01 17.88
N GLU A 24 28.26 -1.57 18.27
CA GLU A 24 29.57 -0.94 18.13
C GLU A 24 30.19 -1.30 16.78
N TYR A 25 30.84 -0.32 16.14
CA TYR A 25 31.53 -0.48 14.86
C TYR A 25 32.92 0.13 14.93
N ALA A 26 33.89 -0.48 14.24
CA ALA A 26 35.23 0.02 14.18
C ALA A 26 35.42 1.17 13.18
N SER A 27 34.56 1.27 12.18
CA SER A 27 34.57 2.35 11.18
C SER A 27 33.17 2.59 10.56
N VAL A 28 33.02 3.71 9.86
CA VAL A 28 31.76 4.04 9.13
C VAL A 28 31.49 3.00 8.04
N GLU A 29 32.51 2.55 7.33
CA GLU A 29 32.39 1.54 6.27
C GLU A 29 31.94 0.18 6.82
N GLU A 30 32.23 -0.14 8.07
CA GLU A 30 31.73 -1.36 8.72
C GLU A 30 30.23 -1.20 9.01
N PHE A 31 29.80 -0.04 9.51
CA PHE A 31 28.39 0.28 9.73
C PHE A 31 27.59 0.26 8.43
N GLU A 32 28.08 0.92 7.38
CA GLU A 32 27.45 0.96 6.05
C GLU A 32 27.25 -0.45 5.47
N ARG A 33 28.29 -1.30 5.53
CA ARG A 33 28.19 -2.70 5.08
C ARG A 33 27.18 -3.52 5.88
N ASP A 34 27.08 -3.29 7.20
CA ASP A 34 26.09 -3.99 8.03
C ASP A 34 24.67 -3.49 7.71
N LEU A 35 24.49 -2.17 7.50
CA LEU A 35 23.24 -1.57 7.06
C LEU A 35 22.80 -2.12 5.70
N GLU A 36 23.68 -2.13 4.68
CA GLU A 36 23.41 -2.68 3.35
C GLU A 36 23.01 -4.16 3.40
N ARG A 37 23.73 -4.96 4.20
CA ARG A 37 23.45 -6.39 4.36
C ARG A 37 22.06 -6.64 4.95
N ASN A 38 21.69 -5.91 6.02
CA ASN A 38 20.39 -6.04 6.69
C ASN A 38 19.27 -5.48 5.82
N ALA A 39 19.48 -4.33 5.19
CA ALA A 39 18.58 -3.75 4.21
C ALA A 39 18.30 -4.72 3.03
N GLY A 40 19.35 -5.32 2.49
CA GLY A 40 19.23 -6.35 1.46
C GLY A 40 18.47 -7.59 1.91
N ALA A 41 18.66 -8.03 3.16
CA ALA A 41 17.92 -9.16 3.73
C ALA A 41 16.42 -8.86 3.85
N LEU A 42 16.05 -7.67 4.31
CA LEU A 42 14.66 -7.23 4.41
C LEU A 42 13.97 -7.18 3.03
N ARG A 43 14.64 -6.64 2.00
CA ARG A 43 14.15 -6.62 0.62
C ARG A 43 13.94 -8.03 0.06
N ARG A 44 14.92 -8.93 0.23
CA ARG A 44 14.81 -10.34 -0.23
C ARG A 44 13.71 -11.12 0.49
N ALA A 45 13.47 -10.84 1.75
CA ALA A 45 12.39 -11.48 2.51
C ALA A 45 10.99 -11.00 2.09
N ASN A 46 10.90 -9.83 1.44
CA ASN A 46 9.64 -9.19 1.07
C ASN A 46 9.68 -8.64 -0.37
N PRO A 47 9.93 -9.47 -1.39
CA PRO A 47 10.22 -9.02 -2.76
C PRO A 47 9.07 -8.28 -3.44
N SER A 48 7.83 -8.48 -2.98
CA SER A 48 6.63 -7.87 -3.58
C SER A 48 6.13 -6.62 -2.84
N HIS A 49 6.92 -6.09 -1.87
CA HIS A 49 6.51 -4.94 -1.06
C HIS A 49 7.25 -3.66 -1.47
N ALA A 50 6.71 -2.96 -2.46
CA ALA A 50 7.29 -1.74 -3.02
C ALA A 50 7.61 -0.66 -1.97
N SER A 51 6.66 -0.37 -1.07
CA SER A 51 6.88 0.63 -0.01
C SER A 51 8.02 0.26 0.94
N LEU A 52 8.20 -1.03 1.25
CA LEU A 52 9.34 -1.51 2.02
C LEU A 52 10.65 -1.32 1.22
N HIS A 53 10.63 -1.65 -0.07
CA HIS A 53 11.81 -1.49 -0.92
C HIS A 53 12.27 -0.04 -0.96
N ASN A 54 11.35 0.90 -1.21
CA ASN A 54 11.66 2.33 -1.24
C ASN A 54 12.14 2.84 0.13
N ALA A 55 11.45 2.46 1.21
CA ALA A 55 11.76 2.87 2.56
C ALA A 55 13.17 2.44 3.00
N VAL A 56 13.47 1.16 2.84
CA VAL A 56 14.76 0.58 3.22
C VAL A 56 15.90 1.14 2.34
N ARG A 57 15.64 1.38 1.04
CA ARG A 57 16.61 2.00 0.13
C ARG A 57 16.89 3.47 0.50
N ALA A 58 15.89 4.22 0.95
CA ALA A 58 16.07 5.58 1.41
C ALA A 58 16.98 5.63 2.65
N VAL A 59 16.76 4.73 3.61
CA VAL A 59 17.62 4.62 4.80
C VAL A 59 19.06 4.21 4.43
N GLU A 60 19.22 3.22 3.54
CA GLU A 60 20.54 2.75 3.08
C GLU A 60 21.33 3.88 2.41
N ARG A 61 20.67 4.72 1.60
CA ARG A 61 21.33 5.84 0.90
C ARG A 61 21.65 7.04 1.79
N SER A 62 21.04 7.14 2.96
CA SER A 62 21.19 8.32 3.83
C SER A 62 22.58 8.50 4.42
N VAL A 63 23.42 7.46 4.42
CA VAL A 63 24.75 7.47 5.02
C VAL A 63 25.89 7.34 4.02
N LEU A 64 25.59 7.09 2.73
CA LEU A 64 26.63 6.89 1.71
C LEU A 64 27.43 8.19 1.49
N ASP A 65 28.71 8.12 1.72
CA ASP A 65 29.68 9.20 1.48
C ASP A 65 29.35 10.56 2.19
N VAL A 66 28.61 10.51 3.31
CA VAL A 66 28.13 11.72 3.98
C VAL A 66 29.06 12.17 5.11
N THR A 67 29.70 11.23 5.81
CA THR A 67 30.53 11.54 7.00
C THR A 67 31.55 10.44 7.28
N ASP A 68 32.66 10.82 7.92
CA ASP A 68 33.65 9.89 8.45
C ASP A 68 33.43 9.56 9.96
N SER A 69 32.34 10.09 10.54
CA SER A 69 31.98 9.89 11.95
C SER A 69 30.88 8.85 12.10
N ILE A 70 31.14 7.77 12.85
CA ILE A 70 30.16 6.73 13.16
C ILE A 70 28.93 7.30 13.87
N ASP A 71 29.12 8.23 14.82
CA ASP A 71 28.03 8.84 15.57
C ASP A 71 27.13 9.67 14.67
N GLU A 72 27.70 10.43 13.73
CA GLU A 72 26.93 11.17 12.73
C GLU A 72 26.20 10.25 11.77
N ALA A 73 26.86 9.18 11.27
CA ALA A 73 26.23 8.20 10.39
C ALA A 73 25.01 7.53 11.07
N LYS A 74 25.13 7.18 12.33
CA LYS A 74 24.03 6.65 13.14
C LYS A 74 22.92 7.68 13.35
N ALA A 75 23.26 8.96 13.57
CA ALA A 75 22.29 10.02 13.73
C ALA A 75 21.48 10.26 12.44
N PHE A 76 22.17 10.31 11.27
CA PHE A 76 21.52 10.43 9.97
C PHE A 76 20.61 9.22 9.66
N THR A 77 21.07 8.01 9.98
CA THR A 77 20.26 6.79 9.81
C THR A 77 18.98 6.86 10.66
N ARG A 78 19.09 7.30 11.93
CA ARG A 78 17.93 7.44 12.83
C ARG A 78 16.94 8.44 12.30
N GLU A 79 17.42 9.64 11.94
CA GLU A 79 16.57 10.69 11.36
C GLU A 79 15.85 10.20 10.10
N MET A 80 16.57 9.47 9.22
CA MET A 80 15.97 8.93 8.00
C MET A 80 14.94 7.85 8.29
N ILE A 81 15.16 6.96 9.26
CA ILE A 81 14.18 5.96 9.69
C ILE A 81 12.89 6.66 10.13
N ASP A 82 13.00 7.65 11.03
CA ASP A 82 11.85 8.38 11.57
C ASP A 82 11.10 9.12 10.45
N ARG A 83 11.82 9.81 9.57
CA ARG A 83 11.25 10.53 8.43
C ARG A 83 10.52 9.60 7.47
N VAL A 84 11.11 8.48 7.10
CA VAL A 84 10.49 7.52 6.18
C VAL A 84 9.22 6.90 6.78
N VAL A 85 9.23 6.59 8.08
CA VAL A 85 8.05 6.08 8.79
C VAL A 85 6.93 7.12 8.78
N GLU A 86 7.25 8.38 9.10
CA GLU A 86 6.29 9.49 9.06
C GLU A 86 5.73 9.73 7.66
N ASP A 87 6.58 9.71 6.64
CA ASP A 87 6.17 9.87 5.23
C ASP A 87 5.20 8.76 4.77
N ILE A 88 5.43 7.50 5.19
CA ILE A 88 4.53 6.39 4.87
C ILE A 88 3.16 6.59 5.54
N GLU A 89 3.12 6.96 6.82
CA GLU A 89 1.88 7.17 7.57
C GLU A 89 1.11 8.40 7.06
N THR A 90 1.83 9.51 6.86
CA THR A 90 1.25 10.76 6.36
C THR A 90 0.76 10.61 4.93
N GLY A 91 1.54 9.99 4.05
CA GLY A 91 1.15 9.72 2.67
C GLY A 91 -0.10 8.86 2.58
N LYS A 92 -0.26 7.86 3.46
CA LYS A 92 -1.48 7.05 3.52
C LYS A 92 -2.70 7.88 3.94
N ARG A 93 -2.57 8.72 4.98
CA ARG A 93 -3.66 9.59 5.45
C ARG A 93 -4.08 10.59 4.38
N ARG A 94 -3.10 11.23 3.72
CA ARG A 94 -3.36 12.19 2.62
C ARG A 94 -4.05 11.52 1.44
N ALA A 95 -3.59 10.34 1.02
CA ALA A 95 -4.22 9.60 -0.07
C ALA A 95 -5.68 9.22 0.25
N ALA A 96 -5.96 8.82 1.48
CA ALA A 96 -7.31 8.51 1.93
C ALA A 96 -8.20 9.78 1.96
N ALA A 97 -7.70 10.89 2.50
CA ALA A 97 -8.43 12.15 2.56
C ALA A 97 -8.75 12.70 1.16
N ASN A 98 -7.75 12.74 0.26
CA ASN A 98 -7.97 13.20 -1.11
C ASN A 98 -8.99 12.33 -1.86
N ALA A 99 -8.98 11.02 -1.63
CA ALA A 99 -9.96 10.11 -2.24
C ALA A 99 -11.35 10.30 -1.62
N ALA A 100 -11.45 10.57 -0.31
CA ALA A 100 -12.71 10.82 0.38
C ALA A 100 -13.47 12.03 -0.20
N GLU A 101 -12.75 13.12 -0.50
CA GLU A 101 -13.30 14.34 -1.10
C GLU A 101 -13.93 14.12 -2.49
N THR A 102 -13.64 12.99 -3.13
CA THR A 102 -14.17 12.67 -4.46
C THR A 102 -15.46 11.85 -4.43
N PHE A 103 -15.89 11.37 -3.27
CA PHE A 103 -17.13 10.62 -3.14
C PHE A 103 -18.35 11.57 -3.10
N GLU A 104 -19.44 11.13 -3.73
CA GLU A 104 -20.73 11.82 -3.71
C GLU A 104 -21.73 11.08 -2.82
N ASP A 105 -22.69 11.82 -2.26
CA ASP A 105 -23.78 11.21 -1.47
C ASP A 105 -24.67 10.35 -2.37
N GLY A 106 -24.99 9.13 -1.92
CA GLY A 106 -25.77 8.15 -2.68
C GLY A 106 -24.96 7.34 -3.68
N GLU A 107 -23.64 7.53 -3.74
CA GLU A 107 -22.78 6.87 -4.74
C GLU A 107 -22.67 5.37 -4.52
N THR A 108 -22.67 4.63 -5.64
CA THR A 108 -22.44 3.18 -5.67
C THR A 108 -21.07 2.88 -6.28
N PHE A 109 -20.22 2.18 -5.54
CA PHE A 109 -18.91 1.80 -6.04
C PHE A 109 -18.65 0.30 -5.95
N LEU A 110 -17.73 -0.19 -6.80
CA LEU A 110 -17.25 -1.55 -6.73
C LEU A 110 -15.80 -1.56 -6.22
N THR A 111 -15.49 -2.48 -5.32
CA THR A 111 -14.13 -2.67 -4.83
C THR A 111 -13.68 -4.13 -4.91
N HIS A 112 -12.36 -4.31 -4.97
CA HIS A 112 -11.71 -5.62 -5.07
C HIS A 112 -10.55 -5.68 -4.08
N ASP A 113 -10.33 -6.89 -3.53
CA ASP A 113 -9.24 -7.16 -2.60
C ASP A 113 -9.38 -6.43 -1.24
N PHE A 114 -8.26 -6.16 -0.58
CA PHE A 114 -8.19 -5.51 0.73
C PHE A 114 -7.18 -4.37 0.70
N SER A 115 -7.67 -3.15 0.82
CA SER A 115 -6.84 -1.95 0.90
C SER A 115 -7.22 -1.11 2.11
N THR A 116 -6.32 -0.99 3.06
CA THR A 116 -6.55 -0.12 4.23
C THR A 116 -6.61 1.36 3.89
N THR A 117 -6.05 1.78 2.74
CA THR A 117 -6.13 3.17 2.28
C THR A 117 -7.48 3.45 1.62
N ALA A 118 -7.96 2.52 0.78
CA ALA A 118 -9.29 2.63 0.19
C ALA A 118 -10.40 2.57 1.25
N LEU A 119 -10.28 1.66 2.23
CA LEU A 119 -11.21 1.60 3.37
C LEU A 119 -11.23 2.90 4.18
N ALA A 120 -10.06 3.49 4.46
CA ALA A 120 -9.97 4.77 5.17
C ALA A 120 -10.60 5.94 4.36
N ALA A 121 -10.52 5.90 3.03
CA ALA A 121 -11.17 6.90 2.18
C ALA A 121 -12.70 6.78 2.25
N VAL A 122 -13.23 5.55 2.18
CA VAL A 122 -14.69 5.30 2.32
C VAL A 122 -15.18 5.71 3.71
N GLU A 123 -14.44 5.37 4.77
CA GLU A 123 -14.76 5.75 6.15
C GLU A 123 -14.80 7.28 6.31
N ALA A 124 -13.80 8.00 5.77
CA ALA A 124 -13.75 9.45 5.84
C ALA A 124 -14.93 10.09 5.07
N ALA A 125 -15.26 9.61 3.86
CA ALA A 125 -16.41 10.10 3.10
C ALA A 125 -17.75 9.87 3.85
N ALA A 126 -17.90 8.70 4.48
CA ALA A 126 -19.09 8.39 5.28
C ALA A 126 -19.19 9.27 6.55
N LEU A 127 -18.07 9.56 7.20
CA LEU A 127 -18.01 10.49 8.35
C LEU A 127 -18.39 11.92 7.94
N ASP A 128 -18.03 12.34 6.72
CA ASP A 128 -18.41 13.63 6.15
C ASP A 128 -19.87 13.67 5.67
N GLY A 129 -20.61 12.55 5.78
CA GLY A 129 -22.05 12.48 5.61
C GLY A 129 -22.55 11.70 4.40
N ALA A 130 -21.67 11.20 3.53
CA ALA A 130 -22.06 10.44 2.35
C ALA A 130 -22.68 9.08 2.71
N TYR A 131 -23.79 8.73 2.08
CA TYR A 131 -24.34 7.36 2.06
C TYR A 131 -23.76 6.64 0.85
N LEU A 132 -23.13 5.49 1.07
CA LEU A 132 -22.40 4.76 0.03
C LEU A 132 -22.87 3.32 -0.07
N THR A 133 -23.07 2.84 -1.30
CA THR A 133 -23.29 1.42 -1.59
C THR A 133 -22.03 0.80 -2.16
N ALA A 134 -21.53 -0.28 -1.55
CA ALA A 134 -20.30 -0.94 -1.93
C ALA A 134 -20.53 -2.36 -2.45
N TYR A 135 -20.31 -2.62 -3.73
CA TYR A 135 -20.18 -3.99 -4.23
C TYR A 135 -18.75 -4.48 -4.01
N VAL A 136 -18.61 -5.57 -3.28
CA VAL A 136 -17.31 -6.11 -2.86
C VAL A 136 -17.07 -7.47 -3.50
N MET A 137 -16.09 -7.59 -4.37
CA MET A 137 -15.67 -8.88 -4.94
C MET A 137 -15.05 -9.76 -3.85
N GLU A 138 -15.36 -11.06 -3.80
CA GLU A 138 -14.82 -11.96 -2.77
C GLU A 138 -13.30 -12.17 -2.85
N ALA A 139 -12.68 -11.85 -3.98
CA ALA A 139 -11.24 -11.92 -4.27
C ALA A 139 -10.67 -13.34 -4.08
N ARG A 140 -11.05 -14.26 -4.97
CA ARG A 140 -10.50 -15.62 -5.01
C ARG A 140 -9.02 -15.63 -5.47
N PRO A 141 -8.22 -16.64 -5.07
CA PRO A 141 -8.59 -17.80 -4.25
C PRO A 141 -8.57 -17.55 -2.73
N ARG A 142 -8.09 -16.37 -2.28
CA ARG A 142 -7.84 -16.09 -0.86
C ARG A 142 -9.04 -15.55 -0.09
N TYR A 143 -10.11 -15.18 -0.76
CA TYR A 143 -11.35 -14.63 -0.17
C TYR A 143 -11.16 -13.40 0.72
N ILE A 144 -10.14 -12.59 0.43
CA ILE A 144 -9.79 -11.42 1.25
C ILE A 144 -10.85 -10.31 1.16
N GLY A 145 -11.61 -10.21 0.07
CA GLY A 145 -12.75 -9.32 -0.06
C GLY A 145 -13.83 -9.54 1.01
N ARG A 146 -13.94 -10.75 1.57
CA ARG A 146 -14.82 -11.00 2.72
C ARG A 146 -14.42 -10.19 3.96
N GLY A 147 -13.11 -9.95 4.14
CA GLY A 147 -12.60 -9.07 5.19
C GLY A 147 -12.97 -7.61 4.92
N THR A 148 -12.81 -7.17 3.67
CA THR A 148 -13.21 -5.84 3.21
C THR A 148 -14.69 -5.58 3.46
N ALA A 149 -15.57 -6.52 3.05
CA ALA A 149 -17.01 -6.40 3.27
C ALA A 149 -17.38 -6.28 4.76
N ARG A 150 -16.72 -7.05 5.65
CA ARG A 150 -16.96 -6.94 7.10
C ARG A 150 -16.53 -5.59 7.66
N MET A 151 -15.42 -5.04 7.19
CA MET A 151 -14.96 -3.73 7.64
C MET A 151 -15.90 -2.61 7.15
N LEU A 152 -16.33 -2.67 5.90
CA LEU A 152 -17.31 -1.74 5.36
C LEU A 152 -18.65 -1.81 6.10
N ALA A 153 -19.11 -3.01 6.49
CA ALA A 153 -20.34 -3.19 7.26
C ALA A 153 -20.27 -2.61 8.69
N ALA A 154 -19.07 -2.29 9.18
CA ALA A 154 -18.89 -1.63 10.47
C ALA A 154 -18.85 -0.09 10.38
N ILE A 155 -18.90 0.45 9.16
CA ILE A 155 -18.90 1.90 8.91
C ILE A 155 -20.35 2.33 8.74
N ASP A 156 -20.79 3.27 9.59
CA ASP A 156 -22.12 3.87 9.45
C ASP A 156 -22.28 4.52 8.06
N ARG A 157 -23.45 4.44 7.46
CA ARG A 157 -23.78 4.98 6.12
C ARG A 157 -23.12 4.25 4.95
N VAL A 158 -22.53 3.06 5.17
CA VAL A 158 -22.00 2.23 4.08
C VAL A 158 -22.79 0.91 4.03
N GLU A 159 -23.37 0.59 2.88
CA GLU A 159 -24.10 -0.67 2.63
C GLU A 159 -23.25 -1.60 1.75
N PRO A 160 -22.53 -2.59 2.30
CA PRO A 160 -21.72 -3.51 1.52
C PRO A 160 -22.50 -4.73 1.04
N HIS A 161 -22.32 -5.08 -0.23
CA HIS A 161 -22.83 -6.28 -0.89
C HIS A 161 -21.68 -7.17 -1.35
N LEU A 162 -21.45 -8.29 -0.67
CA LEU A 162 -20.42 -9.26 -1.09
C LEU A 162 -20.90 -10.04 -2.31
N MET A 163 -20.07 -10.12 -3.34
CA MET A 163 -20.36 -10.82 -4.57
C MET A 163 -19.23 -11.77 -4.99
N VAL A 164 -19.57 -12.78 -5.78
CA VAL A 164 -18.57 -13.66 -6.42
C VAL A 164 -17.87 -12.91 -7.55
N ASP A 165 -16.58 -13.19 -7.77
CA ASP A 165 -15.78 -12.47 -8.77
C ASP A 165 -16.33 -12.60 -10.19
N SER A 166 -16.96 -13.73 -10.54
CA SER A 166 -17.58 -13.97 -11.84
C SER A 166 -18.84 -13.12 -12.11
N ALA A 167 -19.40 -12.48 -11.09
CA ALA A 167 -20.55 -11.59 -11.24
C ALA A 167 -20.17 -10.15 -11.61
N LEU A 168 -18.87 -9.87 -11.81
CA LEU A 168 -18.30 -8.55 -12.08
C LEU A 168 -19.10 -7.77 -13.15
N GLY A 169 -19.31 -8.33 -14.33
CA GLY A 169 -19.98 -7.64 -15.43
C GLY A 169 -21.45 -7.29 -15.15
N HIS A 170 -22.11 -8.06 -14.27
CA HIS A 170 -23.49 -7.78 -13.89
C HIS A 170 -23.61 -6.60 -12.90
N TYR A 171 -22.70 -6.52 -11.93
CA TYR A 171 -22.78 -5.49 -10.90
C TYR A 171 -22.06 -4.20 -11.28
N LEU A 172 -20.98 -4.29 -12.06
CA LEU A 172 -20.19 -3.11 -12.44
C LEU A 172 -21.01 -2.10 -13.25
N SER A 173 -21.95 -2.55 -14.08
CA SER A 173 -22.86 -1.67 -14.84
C SER A 173 -23.83 -0.85 -13.94
N LYS A 174 -23.89 -1.15 -12.65
CA LYS A 174 -24.72 -0.46 -11.65
C LYS A 174 -23.89 0.46 -10.76
N CYS A 175 -22.57 0.54 -10.99
CA CYS A 175 -21.66 1.31 -10.19
C CYS A 175 -21.26 2.61 -10.91
N ASP A 176 -21.13 3.66 -10.15
CA ASP A 176 -20.65 4.95 -10.62
C ASP A 176 -19.13 4.92 -10.85
N ARG A 177 -18.41 4.15 -10.04
CA ARG A 177 -16.96 3.93 -10.18
C ARG A 177 -16.47 2.63 -9.55
N VAL A 178 -15.22 2.33 -9.84
CA VAL A 178 -14.42 1.34 -9.13
C VAL A 178 -13.45 2.07 -8.19
N VAL A 179 -13.31 1.59 -6.94
CA VAL A 179 -12.34 2.12 -5.97
C VAL A 179 -11.47 0.97 -5.47
N ILE A 180 -10.20 0.98 -5.81
CA ILE A 180 -9.23 -0.07 -5.42
C ILE A 180 -7.97 0.52 -4.82
N GLY A 181 -7.25 -0.30 -4.05
CA GLY A 181 -5.88 0.00 -3.66
C GLY A 181 -4.86 -0.32 -4.74
N MET A 182 -3.58 -0.22 -4.40
CA MET A 182 -2.46 -0.64 -5.24
C MET A 182 -1.39 -1.35 -4.44
N ASP A 183 -0.67 -2.27 -5.07
CA ASP A 183 0.57 -2.83 -4.54
C ASP A 183 1.74 -1.91 -4.89
N CYS A 184 1.90 -1.54 -6.16
CA CYS A 184 2.84 -0.50 -6.60
C CYS A 184 2.50 0.04 -7.99
N ILE A 185 3.14 1.17 -8.34
CA ILE A 185 3.26 1.68 -9.70
C ILE A 185 4.74 1.67 -10.06
N VAL A 186 5.08 1.08 -11.21
CA VAL A 186 6.43 1.05 -11.78
C VAL A 186 6.31 1.43 -13.25
N ASP A 187 7.07 2.38 -13.73
CA ASP A 187 7.07 2.81 -15.13
C ASP A 187 5.65 3.00 -15.70
N ASP A 188 4.81 3.78 -15.03
CA ASP A 188 3.41 4.05 -15.39
C ASP A 188 2.48 2.81 -15.41
N THR A 189 2.96 1.67 -14.95
CA THR A 189 2.18 0.44 -14.87
C THR A 189 1.74 0.16 -13.43
N LEU A 190 0.42 0.01 -13.24
CA LEU A 190 -0.14 -0.43 -11.96
C LEU A 190 0.04 -1.94 -11.78
N TYR A 191 0.71 -2.32 -10.71
CA TYR A 191 0.77 -3.70 -10.22
C TYR A 191 -0.16 -3.86 -9.03
N ASN A 192 -1.03 -4.87 -9.11
CA ASN A 192 -2.00 -5.15 -8.06
C ASN A 192 -2.39 -6.64 -8.08
N ARG A 193 -3.27 -7.04 -7.19
CA ARG A 193 -3.71 -8.42 -7.00
C ARG A 193 -4.44 -9.01 -8.20
N ILE A 194 -4.45 -10.36 -8.27
CA ILE A 194 -5.25 -11.12 -9.24
C ILE A 194 -6.71 -10.66 -9.17
N GLY A 195 -7.30 -10.43 -10.34
CA GLY A 195 -8.66 -9.90 -10.48
C GLY A 195 -8.71 -8.42 -10.88
N THR A 196 -7.64 -7.66 -10.63
CA THR A 196 -7.61 -6.23 -11.00
C THR A 196 -7.60 -6.02 -12.52
N LEU A 197 -6.86 -6.83 -13.29
CA LEU A 197 -6.84 -6.69 -14.75
C LEU A 197 -8.21 -6.93 -15.39
N PRO A 198 -8.90 -8.06 -15.15
CA PRO A 198 -10.26 -8.23 -15.69
C PRO A 198 -11.25 -7.18 -15.18
N LEU A 199 -11.13 -6.72 -13.94
CA LEU A 199 -11.92 -5.63 -13.40
C LEU A 199 -11.72 -4.33 -14.21
N ALA A 200 -10.45 -3.92 -14.40
CA ALA A 200 -10.12 -2.70 -15.15
C ALA A 200 -10.55 -2.80 -16.62
N ALA A 201 -10.37 -3.96 -17.25
CA ALA A 201 -10.79 -4.18 -18.63
C ALA A 201 -12.32 -4.10 -18.78
N THR A 202 -13.08 -4.70 -17.83
CA THR A 202 -14.55 -4.64 -17.84
C THR A 202 -15.04 -3.22 -17.55
N ALA A 203 -14.38 -2.50 -16.63
CA ALA A 203 -14.70 -1.12 -16.32
C ALA A 203 -14.50 -0.21 -17.53
N ASN A 204 -13.38 -0.38 -18.25
CA ASN A 204 -13.11 0.36 -19.49
C ASN A 204 -14.17 0.09 -20.57
N GLU A 205 -14.58 -1.15 -20.76
CA GLU A 205 -15.61 -1.51 -21.74
C GLU A 205 -16.98 -0.90 -21.40
N LEU A 206 -17.29 -0.81 -20.12
CA LEU A 206 -18.57 -0.24 -19.63
C LEU A 206 -18.51 1.27 -19.41
N GLY A 207 -17.36 1.91 -19.61
CA GLY A 207 -17.18 3.34 -19.36
C GLY A 207 -17.22 3.73 -17.88
N VAL A 208 -16.97 2.77 -16.97
CA VAL A 208 -16.95 3.01 -15.51
C VAL A 208 -15.53 3.44 -15.09
N PRO A 209 -15.35 4.60 -14.46
CA PRO A 209 -14.03 5.06 -14.03
C PRO A 209 -13.43 4.18 -12.94
N VAL A 210 -12.10 3.98 -13.00
CA VAL A 210 -11.33 3.24 -11.98
C VAL A 210 -10.47 4.21 -11.20
N VAL A 211 -10.75 4.34 -9.90
CA VAL A 211 -9.98 5.15 -8.96
C VAL A 211 -9.03 4.26 -8.17
N VAL A 212 -7.74 4.56 -8.26
CA VAL A 212 -6.69 3.84 -7.53
C VAL A 212 -6.23 4.70 -6.35
N VAL A 213 -6.39 4.18 -5.13
CA VAL A 213 -6.07 4.89 -3.89
C VAL A 213 -4.80 4.33 -3.26
N GLY A 214 -3.76 5.15 -3.20
CA GLY A 214 -2.49 4.76 -2.61
C GLY A 214 -1.53 5.92 -2.41
N SER A 215 -0.54 5.75 -1.54
CA SER A 215 0.46 6.78 -1.27
C SER A 215 1.61 6.73 -2.29
N GLY A 216 2.29 7.86 -2.49
CA GLY A 216 3.49 7.97 -3.31
C GLY A 216 4.64 7.04 -2.89
N ALA A 217 4.66 6.58 -1.63
CA ALA A 217 5.63 5.58 -1.15
C ALA A 217 5.57 4.24 -1.92
N LYS A 218 4.52 4.01 -2.71
CA LYS A 218 4.34 2.83 -3.57
C LYS A 218 4.67 3.08 -5.04
N VAL A 219 5.06 4.27 -5.39
CA VAL A 219 5.56 4.61 -6.74
C VAL A 219 7.06 4.35 -6.76
N ILE A 220 7.51 3.56 -7.72
CA ILE A 220 8.92 3.20 -7.88
C ILE A 220 9.43 3.80 -9.18
N GLU A 221 10.47 4.61 -9.08
CA GLU A 221 11.11 5.26 -10.22
C GLU A 221 11.96 4.19 -10.86
N GLU A 222 12.48 3.53 -11.27
CA GLU A 222 13.34 2.60 -12.00
C GLU A 222 13.92 1.42 -11.17
N GLY A 223 14.14 0.33 -11.86
CA GLY A 223 15.01 -0.76 -11.40
C GLY A 223 14.38 -1.76 -10.42
N PHE A 224 13.07 -1.81 -10.30
CA PHE A 224 12.37 -2.80 -9.51
C PHE A 224 11.81 -3.91 -10.41
N ALA A 225 12.32 -5.13 -10.25
CA ALA A 225 11.68 -6.30 -10.83
C ALA A 225 10.58 -6.78 -9.88
N PHE A 226 9.33 -6.54 -10.23
CA PHE A 226 8.20 -7.10 -9.50
C PHE A 226 8.09 -8.60 -9.85
N GLU A 227 8.68 -9.44 -9.04
CA GLU A 227 8.43 -10.86 -9.12
C GLU A 227 7.02 -11.16 -8.60
N ASN A 228 6.12 -11.41 -9.51
CA ASN A 228 4.79 -11.94 -9.22
C ASN A 228 4.94 -13.37 -8.66
N GLN A 229 5.32 -13.49 -7.40
CA GLN A 229 5.30 -14.77 -6.72
C GLN A 229 3.84 -15.14 -6.47
N HIS A 230 3.28 -15.90 -7.42
CA HIS A 230 2.10 -16.69 -7.19
C HIS A 230 2.41 -17.71 -6.09
N ARG A 231 2.27 -17.31 -4.84
CA ARG A 231 2.14 -18.26 -3.75
C ARG A 231 0.70 -18.74 -3.76
N SER A 232 0.51 -19.87 -4.43
CA SER A 232 -0.68 -20.74 -4.32
C SER A 232 -0.98 -21.11 -2.87
#